data_9770276c9ff6c100367799392c6dec21
#
_entry.id   9770276c9ff6c100367799392c6dec21
#
_cell.length_a   1.000
_cell.length_b   1.000
_cell.length_c   1.000
_cell.angle_alpha   90.00
_cell.angle_beta   90.00
_cell.angle_gamma   90.00
#
_symmetry.space_group_name_H-M   'P 1'
#
loop_
_entity.id
_entity.type
_entity.pdbx_description
1 polymer ?
#
loop_
_entity_poly.entity_id
_entity_poly.type
_entity_poly.pdbx_seq_one_letter_code
_entity_poly.pdbx_strand_id
1 'polypeptide(L)'
;MIWESTALMATVDIAILLVAILALRNLYRHRQRFADSGAMRGLALMAVGLSAMGFFHLADLFTMFVLPQLSSAADAMAAMENLHLNYSWPFILVSVLCLFGGFSITSRRLLLLVGDLTRSRSTLADELTRSE
;
A
#
# COMPACT_ATOMS: atom_id res chain seq x y z
N MET A 1 -18.73 -23.39 13.84
CA MET A 1 -18.94 -21.93 13.72
C MET A 1 -17.73 -21.08 14.13
N ILE A 2 -17.09 -21.24 15.30
CA ILE A 2 -15.92 -20.43 15.70
C ILE A 2 -14.70 -20.68 14.79
N TRP A 3 -14.43 -21.90 14.42
CA TRP A 3 -13.30 -22.28 13.56
C TRP A 3 -13.45 -21.76 12.11
N GLU A 4 -14.67 -21.69 11.61
CA GLU A 4 -14.93 -21.16 10.26
C GLU A 4 -14.68 -19.65 10.18
N SER A 5 -15.02 -18.91 11.24
CA SER A 5 -14.74 -17.47 11.31
C SER A 5 -13.25 -17.17 11.40
N THR A 6 -12.50 -17.94 12.20
CA THR A 6 -11.03 -17.78 12.34
C THR A 6 -10.30 -18.11 11.03
N ALA A 7 -10.71 -19.20 10.35
CA ALA A 7 -10.14 -19.55 9.05
C ALA A 7 -10.43 -18.49 7.99
N LEU A 8 -11.63 -17.92 7.99
CA LEU A 8 -11.99 -16.83 7.08
C LEU A 8 -11.14 -15.57 7.35
N MET A 9 -11.01 -15.15 8.61
CA MET A 9 -10.17 -13.99 8.99
C MET A 9 -8.72 -14.19 8.57
N ALA A 10 -8.13 -15.36 8.92
CA ALA A 10 -6.76 -15.68 8.52
C ALA A 10 -6.57 -15.67 6.99
N THR A 11 -7.55 -16.15 6.24
CA THR A 11 -7.50 -16.12 4.77
C THR A 11 -7.49 -14.70 4.23
N VAL A 12 -8.31 -13.81 4.80
CA VAL A 12 -8.35 -12.39 4.43
C VAL A 12 -7.01 -11.71 4.77
N ASP A 13 -6.46 -11.95 5.96
CA ASP A 13 -5.17 -11.37 6.38
C ASP A 13 -4.02 -11.81 5.48
N ILE A 14 -3.97 -13.10 5.15
CA ILE A 14 -2.98 -13.64 4.20
C ILE A 14 -3.13 -12.99 2.83
N ALA A 15 -4.36 -12.85 2.33
CA ALA A 15 -4.61 -12.23 1.04
C ALA A 15 -4.16 -10.75 1.02
N ILE A 16 -4.50 -9.98 2.05
CA ILE A 16 -4.08 -8.57 2.17
C ILE A 16 -2.57 -8.47 2.29
N LEU A 17 -1.93 -9.32 3.10
CA LEU A 17 -0.48 -9.35 3.25
C LEU A 17 0.22 -9.66 1.93
N LEU A 18 -0.25 -10.64 1.17
CA LEU A 18 0.28 -10.97 -0.16
C LEU A 18 0.15 -9.79 -1.13
N VAL A 19 -1.01 -9.14 -1.17
CA VAL A 19 -1.23 -7.95 -2.02
C VAL A 19 -0.28 -6.82 -1.61
N ALA A 20 -0.11 -6.55 -0.31
CA ALA A 20 0.82 -5.53 0.18
C ALA A 20 2.27 -5.83 -0.22
N ILE A 21 2.73 -7.08 -0.07
CA ILE A 21 4.08 -7.51 -0.46
C ILE A 21 4.28 -7.37 -1.96
N LEU A 22 3.33 -7.82 -2.79
CA LEU A 22 3.42 -7.70 -4.24
C LEU A 22 3.41 -6.24 -4.69
N ALA A 23 2.59 -5.39 -4.08
CA ALA A 23 2.56 -3.97 -4.35
C ALA A 23 3.89 -3.29 -3.97
N LEU A 24 4.44 -3.55 -2.78
CA LEU A 24 5.74 -3.04 -2.35
C LEU A 24 6.87 -3.49 -3.29
N ARG A 25 6.88 -4.77 -3.67
CA ARG A 25 7.85 -5.29 -4.64
C ARG A 25 7.75 -4.55 -5.98
N ASN A 26 6.54 -4.32 -6.46
CA ASN A 26 6.32 -3.62 -7.72
C ASN A 26 6.78 -2.15 -7.62
N LEU A 27 6.44 -1.45 -6.54
CA LEU A 27 6.91 -0.09 -6.27
C LEU A 27 8.44 -0.02 -6.25
N TYR A 28 9.09 -0.94 -5.54
CA TYR A 28 10.54 -1.01 -5.46
C TYR A 28 11.20 -1.29 -6.81
N ARG A 29 10.63 -2.20 -7.59
CA ARG A 29 11.14 -2.56 -8.93
C ARG A 29 11.12 -1.37 -9.90
N HIS A 30 10.11 -0.52 -9.80
CA HIS A 30 9.92 0.63 -10.69
C HIS A 30 10.37 1.97 -10.08
N ARG A 31 11.02 1.96 -8.92
CA ARG A 31 11.41 3.17 -8.17
C ARG A 31 12.18 4.21 -8.99
N GLN A 32 13.10 3.77 -9.88
CA GLN A 32 13.89 4.67 -10.71
C GLN A 32 13.02 5.48 -11.67
N ARG A 33 12.07 4.83 -12.34
CA ARG A 33 11.11 5.52 -13.23
C ARG A 33 10.30 6.58 -12.50
N PHE A 34 9.93 6.32 -11.25
CA PHE A 34 9.23 7.30 -10.41
C PHE A 34 10.15 8.42 -9.91
N ALA A 35 11.42 8.13 -9.66
CA ALA A 35 12.40 9.15 -9.31
C ALA A 35 12.57 10.15 -10.45
N ASP A 36 12.74 9.68 -11.68
CA ASP A 36 12.88 10.49 -12.88
C ASP A 36 11.65 11.36 -13.16
N SER A 37 10.46 10.88 -12.80
CA SER A 37 9.20 11.62 -12.96
C SER A 37 8.93 12.65 -11.84
N GLY A 38 9.77 12.72 -10.80
CA GLY A 38 9.54 13.56 -9.61
C GLY A 38 8.40 13.07 -8.70
N ALA A 39 7.89 11.85 -8.91
CA ALA A 39 6.80 11.24 -8.13
C ALA A 39 7.30 10.48 -6.88
N MET A 40 8.58 10.57 -6.56
CA MET A 40 9.22 9.79 -5.48
C MET A 40 8.58 9.99 -4.10
N ARG A 41 8.11 11.22 -3.80
CA ARG A 41 7.42 11.50 -2.52
C ARG A 41 6.09 10.74 -2.42
N GLY A 42 5.32 10.71 -3.50
CA GLY A 42 4.07 9.96 -3.56
C GLY A 42 4.31 8.46 -3.40
N LEU A 43 5.34 7.94 -4.07
CA LEU A 43 5.76 6.55 -3.97
C LEU A 43 6.16 6.18 -2.54
N ALA A 44 6.95 7.02 -1.86
CA ALA A 44 7.38 6.80 -0.49
C ALA A 44 6.17 6.73 0.47
N LEU A 45 5.19 7.63 0.32
CA LEU A 45 3.96 7.60 1.11
C LEU A 45 3.17 6.31 0.85
N MET A 46 3.03 5.88 -0.40
CA MET A 46 2.35 4.61 -0.72
C MET A 46 3.08 3.41 -0.09
N ALA A 47 4.41 3.40 -0.12
CA ALA A 47 5.20 2.35 0.52
C ALA A 47 5.01 2.33 2.04
N VAL A 48 4.95 3.48 2.70
CA VAL A 48 4.66 3.59 4.14
C VAL A 48 3.26 3.05 4.45
N GLY A 49 2.24 3.44 3.69
CA GLY A 49 0.87 2.96 3.88
C GLY A 49 0.74 1.44 3.72
N LEU A 50 1.35 0.89 2.66
CA LEU A 50 1.38 -0.56 2.43
C LEU A 50 2.14 -1.31 3.51
N SER A 51 3.26 -0.75 4.00
CA SER A 51 4.05 -1.36 5.07
C SER A 51 3.28 -1.36 6.40
N ALA A 52 2.60 -0.27 6.73
CA ALA A 52 1.77 -0.19 7.93
C ALA A 52 0.62 -1.21 7.90
N MET A 53 -0.07 -1.34 6.75
CA MET A 53 -1.12 -2.32 6.54
C MET A 53 -0.58 -3.76 6.65
N GLY A 54 0.53 -4.05 5.96
CA GLY A 54 1.16 -5.38 6.01
C GLY A 54 1.62 -5.75 7.42
N PHE A 55 2.19 -4.79 8.16
CA PHE A 55 2.61 -5.01 9.54
C PHE A 55 1.43 -5.34 10.46
N PHE A 56 0.30 -4.64 10.33
CA PHE A 56 -0.90 -4.92 11.12
C PHE A 56 -1.41 -6.35 10.87
N HIS A 57 -1.59 -6.75 9.61
CA HIS A 57 -2.07 -8.09 9.26
C HIS A 57 -1.06 -9.20 9.64
N LEU A 58 0.24 -8.91 9.59
CA LEU A 58 1.26 -9.83 10.08
C LEU A 58 1.17 -10.01 11.61
N ALA A 59 0.94 -8.92 12.36
CA ALA A 59 0.75 -8.97 13.79
C ALA A 59 -0.53 -9.75 14.16
N ASP A 60 -1.60 -9.60 13.38
CA ASP A 60 -2.84 -10.33 13.57
C ASP A 60 -2.64 -11.85 13.36
N LEU A 61 -2.01 -12.24 12.26
CA LEU A 61 -1.64 -13.65 12.03
C LEU A 61 -0.73 -14.21 13.13
N PHE A 62 0.20 -13.40 13.64
CA PHE A 62 1.07 -13.80 14.74
C PHE A 62 0.27 -14.07 16.03
N THR A 63 -0.69 -13.20 16.38
CA THR A 63 -1.55 -13.40 17.55
C THR A 63 -2.47 -14.60 17.39
N MET A 64 -2.90 -14.92 16.16
CA MET A 64 -3.77 -16.07 15.89
C MET A 64 -3.03 -17.42 15.93
N PHE A 65 -1.83 -17.49 15.36
CA PHE A 65 -1.16 -18.79 15.14
C PHE A 65 0.08 -19.03 16.00
N VAL A 66 0.82 -18.01 16.32
CA VAL A 66 2.09 -18.15 17.06
C VAL A 66 1.90 -17.94 18.55
N LEU A 67 1.21 -16.89 18.93
CA LEU A 67 1.06 -16.52 20.33
C LEU A 67 0.38 -17.62 21.18
N PRO A 68 -0.66 -18.36 20.73
CA PRO A 68 -1.25 -19.47 21.48
C PRO A 68 -0.30 -20.64 21.73
N GLN A 69 0.79 -20.74 20.98
CA GLN A 69 1.82 -21.77 21.19
C GLN A 69 2.87 -21.35 22.22
N LEU A 70 3.02 -20.04 22.45
CA LEU A 70 4.02 -19.46 23.35
C LEU A 70 3.44 -19.04 24.70
N SER A 71 2.12 -18.84 24.79
CA SER A 71 1.43 -18.34 25.98
C SER A 71 0.14 -19.13 26.21
N SER A 72 -0.60 -18.78 27.28
CA SER A 72 -1.93 -19.39 27.49
C SER A 72 -2.91 -18.93 26.42
N ALA A 73 -3.93 -19.76 26.13
CA ALA A 73 -5.00 -19.41 25.20
C ALA A 73 -5.74 -18.13 25.62
N ALA A 74 -5.87 -17.90 26.93
CA ALA A 74 -6.51 -16.70 27.48
C ALA A 74 -5.67 -15.43 27.19
N ASP A 75 -4.35 -15.50 27.36
CA ASP A 75 -3.44 -14.37 27.05
C ASP A 75 -3.42 -14.08 25.55
N ALA A 76 -3.41 -15.10 24.72
CA ALA A 76 -3.46 -14.94 23.26
C ALA A 76 -4.77 -14.27 22.80
N MET A 77 -5.92 -14.68 23.37
CA MET A 77 -7.20 -14.03 23.07
C MET A 77 -7.23 -12.58 23.55
N ALA A 78 -6.73 -12.28 24.75
CA ALA A 78 -6.64 -10.92 25.27
C ALA A 78 -5.73 -10.02 24.39
N ALA A 79 -4.61 -10.55 23.91
CA ALA A 79 -3.71 -9.85 23.01
C ALA A 79 -4.37 -9.55 21.67
N MET A 80 -5.09 -10.52 21.10
CA MET A 80 -5.84 -10.34 19.84
C MET A 80 -6.95 -9.30 19.97
N GLU A 81 -7.72 -9.35 21.06
CA GLU A 81 -8.77 -8.37 21.36
C GLU A 81 -8.17 -6.96 21.50
N ASN A 82 -7.08 -6.82 22.25
CA ASN A 82 -6.38 -5.56 22.41
C ASN A 82 -5.84 -5.01 21.09
N LEU A 83 -5.28 -5.87 20.24
CA LEU A 83 -4.80 -5.49 18.91
C LEU A 83 -5.96 -4.92 18.05
N HIS A 84 -7.11 -5.59 18.03
CA HIS A 84 -8.26 -5.15 17.25
C HIS A 84 -8.93 -3.89 17.82
N LEU A 85 -9.14 -3.80 19.12
CA LEU A 85 -9.84 -2.66 19.73
C LEU A 85 -8.99 -1.37 19.73
N ASN A 86 -7.70 -1.47 20.00
CA ASN A 86 -6.86 -0.30 20.24
C ASN A 86 -5.96 0.07 19.05
N TYR A 87 -5.57 -0.89 18.21
CA TYR A 87 -4.55 -0.66 17.18
C TYR A 87 -5.07 -0.79 15.74
N SER A 88 -6.15 -1.53 15.48
CA SER A 88 -6.64 -1.72 14.11
C SER A 88 -6.96 -0.41 13.41
N TRP A 89 -7.77 0.43 14.02
CA TRP A 89 -8.23 1.67 13.41
C TRP A 89 -7.11 2.71 13.17
N PRO A 90 -6.11 2.93 14.07
CA PRO A 90 -4.97 3.80 13.77
C PRO A 90 -4.13 3.30 12.59
N PHE A 91 -3.86 2.00 12.52
CA PHE A 91 -3.11 1.42 11.38
C PHE A 91 -3.87 1.55 10.07
N ILE A 92 -5.18 1.28 10.07
CA ILE A 92 -6.02 1.44 8.89
C ILE A 92 -6.05 2.92 8.46
N LEU A 93 -6.25 3.85 9.41
CA LEU A 93 -6.29 5.27 9.11
C LEU A 93 -4.97 5.76 8.50
N VAL A 94 -3.84 5.44 9.12
CA VAL A 94 -2.50 5.80 8.61
C VAL A 94 -2.30 5.21 7.22
N SER A 95 -2.64 3.94 7.01
CA SER A 95 -2.51 3.27 5.71
C SER A 95 -3.33 3.96 4.63
N VAL A 96 -4.60 4.24 4.90
CA VAL A 96 -5.52 4.90 3.95
C VAL A 96 -5.03 6.31 3.62
N LEU A 97 -4.65 7.11 4.62
CA LEU A 97 -4.14 8.47 4.41
C LEU A 97 -2.85 8.48 3.60
N CYS A 98 -1.91 7.58 3.91
CA CYS A 98 -0.65 7.46 3.17
C CYS A 98 -0.88 6.98 1.73
N LEU A 99 -1.75 6.00 1.51
CA LEU A 99 -2.08 5.51 0.18
C LEU A 99 -2.78 6.58 -0.66
N PHE A 100 -3.80 7.24 -0.09
CA PHE A 100 -4.52 8.30 -0.78
C PHE A 100 -3.63 9.51 -1.08
N GLY A 101 -2.85 9.96 -0.10
CA GLY A 101 -1.89 11.06 -0.29
C GLY A 101 -0.83 10.72 -1.32
N GLY A 102 -0.24 9.53 -1.23
CA GLY A 102 0.74 9.03 -2.18
C GLY A 102 0.18 8.93 -3.60
N PHE A 103 -1.01 8.35 -3.75
CA PHE A 103 -1.70 8.27 -5.04
C PHE A 103 -2.01 9.65 -5.62
N SER A 104 -2.50 10.58 -4.80
CA SER A 104 -2.82 11.94 -5.24
C SER A 104 -1.59 12.70 -5.75
N ILE A 105 -0.46 12.60 -5.02
CA ILE A 105 0.80 13.23 -5.44
C ILE A 105 1.29 12.61 -6.76
N THR A 106 1.29 11.28 -6.85
CA THR A 106 1.76 10.55 -8.04
C THR A 106 0.90 10.88 -9.25
N SER A 107 -0.44 10.85 -9.10
CA SER A 107 -1.38 11.15 -10.19
C SER A 107 -1.23 12.58 -10.71
N ARG A 108 -1.08 13.57 -9.83
CA ARG A 108 -0.84 14.97 -10.25
C ARG A 108 0.44 15.11 -11.05
N ARG A 109 1.52 14.44 -10.66
CA ARG A 109 2.79 14.46 -11.40
C ARG A 109 2.68 13.80 -12.75
N LEU A 110 2.01 12.66 -12.84
CA LEU A 110 1.78 11.96 -14.11
C LEU A 110 0.93 12.79 -15.08
N LEU A 111 -0.12 13.46 -14.59
CA LEU A 111 -0.97 14.33 -15.41
C LEU A 111 -0.18 15.51 -15.99
N LEU A 112 0.70 16.13 -15.21
CA LEU A 112 1.58 17.20 -15.68
C LEU A 112 2.51 16.70 -16.79
N LEU A 113 3.15 15.54 -16.60
CA LEU A 113 4.04 14.95 -17.61
C LEU A 113 3.32 14.60 -18.90
N VAL A 114 2.11 14.05 -18.83
CA VAL A 114 1.28 13.78 -20.02
C VAL A 114 0.91 15.06 -20.73
N GLY A 115 0.55 16.12 -20.01
CA GLY A 115 0.25 17.44 -20.57
C GLY A 115 1.45 18.04 -21.32
N ASP A 116 2.65 17.99 -20.73
CA ASP A 116 3.88 18.48 -21.35
C ASP A 116 4.26 17.67 -22.61
N LEU A 117 4.11 16.35 -22.58
CA LEU A 117 4.36 15.49 -23.72
C LEU A 117 3.39 15.79 -24.88
N THR A 118 2.11 16.02 -24.58
CA THR A 118 1.10 16.35 -25.59
C THR A 118 1.41 17.70 -26.24
N ARG A 119 1.83 18.68 -25.45
CA ARG A 119 2.21 20.01 -25.93
C ARG A 119 3.46 19.97 -26.82
N SER A 120 4.47 19.21 -26.42
CA SER A 120 5.70 19.04 -27.21
C SER A 120 5.41 18.35 -28.54
N ARG A 121 4.50 17.36 -28.56
CA ARG A 121 4.07 16.71 -29.80
C ARG A 121 3.36 17.66 -30.76
N SER A 122 2.46 18.51 -30.25
CA SER A 122 1.75 19.48 -31.10
C SER A 122 2.73 20.52 -31.69
N THR A 123 3.70 20.99 -30.90
CA THR A 123 4.72 21.94 -31.38
C THR A 123 5.59 21.35 -32.49
N LEU A 124 6.02 20.08 -32.32
CA LEU A 124 6.80 19.38 -33.35
C LEU A 124 5.99 19.12 -34.63
N ALA A 125 4.71 18.82 -34.51
CA ALA A 125 3.84 18.65 -35.66
C ALA A 125 3.66 19.97 -36.44
N ASP A 126 3.50 21.10 -35.74
CA ASP A 126 3.40 22.44 -36.33
C ASP A 126 4.71 22.87 -37.01
N GLU A 127 5.87 22.54 -36.44
CA GLU A 127 7.17 22.81 -37.08
C GLU A 127 7.38 22.00 -38.34
N LEU A 128 7.00 20.73 -38.34
CA LEU A 128 7.06 19.86 -39.55
C LEU A 128 6.19 20.38 -40.67
N THR A 129 4.95 20.81 -40.39
CA THR A 129 4.05 21.36 -41.40
C THR A 129 4.49 22.72 -41.93
N ARG A 130 5.28 23.47 -41.22
CA ARG A 130 5.86 24.73 -41.68
C ARG A 130 7.13 24.56 -42.51
N SER A 131 7.79 23.43 -42.45
CA SER A 131 9.04 23.13 -43.14
C SER A 131 8.82 22.49 -44.52
N GLU A 132 7.57 22.09 -44.85
CA GLU A 132 7.12 21.67 -46.20
C GLU A 132 6.60 22.85 -46.98
#